data_fe246241ae03f5171511c35f5fd3b030
#
_entry.id   fe246241ae03f5171511c35f5fd3b030
#
_cell.length_a   1.000
_cell.length_b   1.000
_cell.length_c   1.000
_cell.angle_alpha   90.00
_cell.angle_beta   90.00
_cell.angle_gamma   90.00
#
_symmetry.space_group_name_H-M   'P 1'
#
loop_
_entity.id
_entity.type
_entity.pdbx_description
1 polymer ?
#
loop_
_entity_poly.entity_id
_entity_poly.type
_entity_poly.pdbx_seq_one_letter_code
_entity_poly.pdbx_strand_id
1 'polypeptide(L)'
;MNDMPEMLWLDTVDSTSARLHRLESECDLPHGYAVAAYEQTAGRGQRGNHWHVEPGANATVSVYLRPTAISAALQFDLLRMVALAVCEVLDGYLPEDMRGRLRLKRGAIREA
;
A
#
# COMPACT_ATOMS: atom_id res chain seq x y z
N MET A 1 -21.25 -14.18 5.17
CA MET A 1 -20.05 -14.19 4.31
C MET A 1 -20.05 -12.96 3.43
N ASN A 2 -18.92 -12.30 3.38
CA ASN A 2 -18.79 -11.08 2.58
C ASN A 2 -18.43 -11.43 1.15
N ASP A 3 -19.33 -11.10 0.20
CA ASP A 3 -19.11 -11.39 -1.22
C ASP A 3 -18.30 -10.33 -1.94
N MET A 4 -17.93 -9.24 -1.26
CA MET A 4 -17.09 -8.23 -1.87
C MET A 4 -15.65 -8.73 -2.00
N PRO A 5 -15.00 -8.50 -3.14
CA PRO A 5 -13.60 -8.82 -3.26
C PRO A 5 -12.80 -7.97 -2.27
N GLU A 6 -11.86 -8.60 -1.59
CA GLU A 6 -10.99 -7.90 -0.65
C GLU A 6 -9.95 -7.05 -1.37
N MET A 7 -9.82 -7.24 -2.66
CA MET A 7 -8.83 -6.54 -3.48
C MET A 7 -9.39 -6.27 -4.88
N LEU A 8 -9.17 -5.06 -5.35
CA LEU A 8 -9.44 -4.68 -6.73
C LEU A 8 -8.14 -4.70 -7.51
N TRP A 9 -8.07 -5.56 -8.52
CA TRP A 9 -6.93 -5.65 -9.42
C TRP A 9 -7.22 -4.89 -10.70
N LEU A 10 -6.29 -4.03 -11.10
CA LEU A 10 -6.39 -3.22 -12.31
C LEU A 10 -5.16 -3.46 -13.18
N ASP A 11 -5.35 -3.48 -14.50
CA ASP A 11 -4.22 -3.56 -15.41
C ASP A 11 -3.44 -2.25 -15.40
N THR A 12 -4.16 -1.14 -15.50
CA THR A 12 -3.58 0.20 -15.53
C THR A 12 -4.44 1.14 -14.71
N VAL A 13 -3.81 2.04 -14.00
CA VAL A 13 -4.47 3.05 -13.20
C VAL A 13 -3.57 4.27 -13.10
N ASP A 14 -4.15 5.44 -12.82
CA ASP A 14 -3.36 6.64 -12.56
C ASP A 14 -2.47 6.43 -11.32
N SER A 15 -3.09 6.15 -10.18
CA SER A 15 -2.38 5.65 -9.00
C SER A 15 -3.35 4.83 -8.17
N THR A 16 -2.84 3.80 -7.51
CA THR A 16 -3.67 2.96 -6.64
C THR A 16 -4.22 3.77 -5.47
N SER A 17 -3.43 4.70 -4.96
CA SER A 17 -3.85 5.57 -3.87
C SER A 17 -4.99 6.50 -4.29
N ALA A 18 -4.89 7.13 -5.47
CA ALA A 18 -5.94 8.00 -5.98
C ALA A 18 -7.21 7.22 -6.25
N ARG A 19 -7.08 6.01 -6.81
CA ARG A 19 -8.23 5.15 -7.06
C ARG A 19 -8.94 4.78 -5.76
N LEU A 20 -8.16 4.44 -4.74
CA LEU A 20 -8.70 4.09 -3.43
C LEU A 20 -9.46 5.28 -2.82
N HIS A 21 -8.92 6.49 -2.94
CA HIS A 21 -9.61 7.68 -2.46
C HIS A 21 -10.93 7.90 -3.19
N ARG A 22 -10.97 7.67 -4.49
CA ARG A 22 -12.22 7.79 -5.26
C ARG A 22 -13.25 6.76 -4.80
N LEU A 23 -12.81 5.53 -4.56
CA LEU A 23 -13.71 4.48 -4.06
C LEU A 23 -14.24 4.82 -2.66
N GLU A 24 -13.40 5.33 -1.80
CA GLU A 24 -13.81 5.72 -0.45
C GLU A 24 -14.91 6.77 -0.47
N SER A 25 -14.85 7.70 -1.43
CA SER A 25 -15.86 8.74 -1.54
C SER A 25 -17.18 8.23 -2.11
N GLU A 26 -17.18 7.12 -2.81
CA GLU A 26 -18.36 6.58 -3.49
C GLU A 26 -19.06 5.47 -2.68
N CYS A 27 -18.34 4.75 -1.87
CA CYS A 27 -18.91 3.63 -1.12
C CYS A 27 -18.18 3.42 0.20
N ASP A 28 -18.82 2.65 1.07
CA ASP A 28 -18.25 2.33 2.37
C ASP A 28 -17.34 1.12 2.21
N LEU A 29 -16.04 1.35 2.31
CA LEU A 29 -15.05 0.30 2.13
C LEU A 29 -14.79 -0.45 3.43
N PRO A 30 -14.64 -1.78 3.37
CA PRO A 30 -14.25 -2.53 4.54
C PRO A 30 -12.79 -2.29 4.91
N HIS A 31 -12.47 -2.43 6.18
CA HIS A 31 -11.10 -2.36 6.65
C HIS A 31 -10.26 -3.42 5.94
N GLY A 32 -9.11 -3.01 5.44
CA GLY A 32 -8.21 -3.91 4.73
C GLY A 32 -8.47 -4.01 3.24
N TYR A 33 -9.45 -3.26 2.71
CA TYR A 33 -9.70 -3.27 1.27
C TYR A 33 -8.48 -2.73 0.53
N ALA A 34 -8.08 -3.40 -0.55
CA ALA A 34 -6.87 -3.05 -1.27
C ALA A 34 -7.14 -2.79 -2.75
N VAL A 35 -6.35 -1.89 -3.32
CA VAL A 35 -6.32 -1.65 -4.77
C VAL A 35 -4.90 -1.95 -5.23
N ALA A 36 -4.78 -2.81 -6.23
CA ALA A 36 -3.49 -3.18 -6.81
C ALA A 36 -3.53 -2.98 -8.32
N ALA A 37 -2.40 -2.69 -8.91
CA ALA A 37 -2.29 -2.48 -10.35
C ALA A 37 -0.97 -3.00 -10.88
N TYR A 38 -1.00 -3.47 -12.14
CA TYR A 38 0.21 -3.85 -12.85
C TYR A 38 0.97 -2.63 -13.36
N GLU A 39 0.26 -1.57 -13.73
CA GLU A 39 0.88 -0.35 -14.23
C GLU A 39 0.23 0.87 -13.59
N GLN A 40 1.05 1.82 -13.17
CA GLN A 40 0.61 3.07 -12.59
C GLN A 40 1.19 4.22 -13.42
N THR A 41 0.31 5.07 -13.94
CA THR A 41 0.71 6.13 -14.89
C THR A 41 1.02 7.47 -14.23
N ALA A 42 0.54 7.69 -13.01
CA ALA A 42 0.72 8.94 -12.29
C ALA A 42 1.14 8.69 -10.84
N GLY A 43 2.04 7.74 -10.64
CA GLY A 43 2.60 7.46 -9.31
C GLY A 43 3.44 8.63 -8.84
N ARG A 44 3.38 8.93 -7.56
CA ARG A 44 4.11 10.04 -6.97
C ARG A 44 4.95 9.58 -5.81
N GLY A 45 6.19 10.06 -5.81
CA GLY A 45 7.07 9.97 -4.66
C GLY A 45 6.86 11.17 -3.74
N GLN A 46 7.73 11.33 -2.78
CA GLN A 46 7.69 12.48 -1.88
C GLN A 46 8.02 13.78 -2.64
N ARG A 47 7.46 14.88 -2.16
CA ARG A 47 7.74 16.24 -2.65
C ARG A 47 7.44 16.42 -4.14
N GLY A 48 6.40 15.75 -4.62
CA GLY A 48 5.97 15.90 -5.99
C GLY A 48 6.79 15.15 -7.02
N ASN A 49 7.76 14.36 -6.61
CA ASN A 49 8.51 13.52 -7.54
C ASN A 49 7.61 12.45 -8.13
N HIS A 50 7.78 12.19 -9.42
CA HIS A 50 7.08 11.09 -10.07
C HIS A 50 7.75 9.78 -9.71
N TRP A 51 6.92 8.80 -9.43
CA TRP A 51 7.39 7.45 -9.15
C TRP A 51 7.22 6.62 -10.41
N HIS A 52 8.33 6.21 -11.00
CA HIS A 52 8.31 5.38 -12.20
C HIS A 52 8.41 3.91 -11.80
N VAL A 53 7.47 3.11 -12.28
CA VAL A 53 7.40 1.68 -11.99
C VAL A 53 7.29 0.94 -13.31
N GLU A 54 8.17 -0.03 -13.53
CA GLU A 54 8.11 -0.88 -14.71
C GLU A 54 6.89 -1.81 -14.59
N PRO A 55 6.02 -1.84 -15.61
CA PRO A 55 4.82 -2.69 -15.56
C PRO A 55 5.15 -4.16 -15.30
N GLY A 56 4.43 -4.76 -14.37
CA GLY A 56 4.59 -6.17 -14.05
C GLY A 56 5.83 -6.54 -13.24
N ALA A 57 6.73 -5.58 -12.99
CA ALA A 57 7.98 -5.83 -12.29
C ALA A 57 7.92 -5.50 -10.80
N ASN A 58 6.85 -4.85 -10.36
CA ASN A 58 6.72 -4.37 -8.99
C ASN A 58 5.34 -4.65 -8.43
N ALA A 59 5.25 -4.73 -7.11
CA ALA A 59 3.98 -4.78 -6.43
C ALA A 59 3.52 -3.35 -6.14
N THR A 60 2.46 -2.91 -6.80
CA THR A 60 1.87 -1.59 -6.61
C THR A 60 0.50 -1.77 -5.99
N VAL A 61 0.39 -1.39 -4.71
CA VAL A 61 -0.80 -1.69 -3.91
C VAL A 61 -1.06 -0.55 -2.93
N SER A 62 -2.33 -0.21 -2.74
CA SER A 62 -2.78 0.68 -1.67
C SER A 62 -3.84 -0.03 -0.85
N VAL A 63 -3.76 0.10 0.46
CA VAL A 63 -4.66 -0.60 1.39
C VAL A 63 -5.42 0.42 2.22
N TYR A 64 -6.73 0.22 2.34
CA TYR A 64 -7.59 1.04 3.16
C TYR A 64 -7.62 0.49 4.58
N LEU A 65 -7.13 1.28 5.52
CA LEU A 65 -7.16 0.92 6.93
C LEU A 65 -8.10 1.84 7.68
N ARG A 66 -8.95 1.24 8.50
CA ARG A 66 -9.89 2.00 9.33
C ARG A 66 -9.63 1.63 10.79
N PRO A 67 -8.55 2.14 11.39
CA PRO A 67 -8.28 1.87 12.79
C PRO A 67 -9.29 2.62 13.66
N THR A 68 -9.96 1.90 14.54
CA THR A 68 -10.90 2.49 15.49
C THR A 68 -10.19 2.67 16.83
N ALA A 69 -10.59 3.69 17.58
CA ALA A 69 -10.08 3.95 18.92
C ALA A 69 -8.56 4.18 19.00
N ILE A 70 -7.93 4.56 17.89
CA ILE A 70 -6.52 4.91 17.87
C ILE A 70 -6.40 6.43 17.78
N SER A 71 -5.70 7.03 18.73
CA SER A 71 -5.47 8.47 18.71
C SER A 71 -4.54 8.87 17.56
N ALA A 72 -4.61 10.13 17.16
CA ALA A 72 -3.73 10.64 16.10
C ALA A 72 -2.24 10.44 16.44
N ALA A 73 -1.88 10.52 17.71
CA ALA A 73 -0.50 10.31 18.14
C ALA A 73 -0.01 8.87 17.87
N LEU A 74 -0.92 7.90 17.82
CA LEU A 74 -0.57 6.49 17.60
C LEU A 74 -0.63 6.08 16.13
N GLN A 75 -1.14 6.94 15.26
CA GLN A 75 -1.25 6.60 13.84
C GLN A 75 0.11 6.37 13.18
N PHE A 76 1.10 7.13 13.59
CA PHE A 76 2.46 6.94 13.07
C PHE A 76 3.01 5.57 13.48
N ASP A 77 2.75 5.15 14.70
CA ASP A 77 3.18 3.82 15.15
C ASP A 77 2.46 2.71 14.39
N LEU A 78 1.18 2.92 14.08
CA LEU A 78 0.43 1.97 13.25
C LEU A 78 1.07 1.82 11.87
N LEU A 79 1.44 2.94 11.22
CA LEU A 79 2.10 2.91 9.93
C LEU A 79 3.44 2.17 10.00
N ARG A 80 4.19 2.37 11.07
CA ARG A 80 5.44 1.65 11.28
C ARG A 80 5.20 0.15 11.43
N MET A 81 4.18 -0.24 12.17
CA MET A 81 3.83 -1.65 12.33
C MET A 81 3.45 -2.29 11.01
N VAL A 82 2.66 -1.58 10.19
CA VAL A 82 2.28 -2.07 8.87
C VAL A 82 3.51 -2.25 7.99
N ALA A 83 4.41 -1.28 7.97
CA ALA A 83 5.63 -1.34 7.18
C ALA A 83 6.50 -2.52 7.60
N LEU A 84 6.65 -2.75 8.90
CA LEU A 84 7.41 -3.89 9.42
C LEU A 84 6.75 -5.22 9.05
N ALA A 85 5.43 -5.29 9.11
CA ALA A 85 4.70 -6.50 8.74
C ALA A 85 4.90 -6.82 7.25
N VAL A 86 4.87 -5.80 6.40
CA VAL A 86 5.13 -5.98 4.96
C VAL A 86 6.56 -6.48 4.74
N CYS A 87 7.54 -5.91 5.42
CA CYS A 87 8.94 -6.37 5.32
C CYS A 87 9.07 -7.83 5.76
N GLU A 88 8.39 -8.23 6.82
CA GLU A 88 8.45 -9.60 7.30
C GLU A 88 7.88 -10.58 6.27
N VAL A 89 6.74 -10.22 5.66
CA VAL A 89 6.13 -11.05 4.62
C VAL A 89 7.05 -11.16 3.41
N LEU A 90 7.59 -10.04 2.93
CA LEU A 90 8.47 -10.03 1.77
C LEU A 90 9.77 -10.80 2.02
N ASP A 91 10.29 -10.71 3.23
CA ASP A 91 11.50 -11.42 3.60
C ASP A 91 11.35 -12.93 3.39
N GLY A 92 10.16 -13.46 3.66
CA GLY A 92 9.85 -14.87 3.45
C GLY A 92 9.89 -15.31 2.00
N TYR A 93 9.77 -14.38 1.04
CA TYR A 93 9.85 -14.67 -0.38
C TYR A 93 11.26 -14.52 -0.95
N LEU A 94 12.20 -14.01 -0.16
CA LEU A 94 13.58 -13.84 -0.62
C LEU A 94 14.34 -15.15 -0.57
N PRO A 95 15.35 -15.32 -1.46
CA PRO A 95 16.31 -16.41 -1.33
C PRO A 95 16.96 -16.38 0.05
N GLU A 96 17.33 -17.55 0.55
CA GLU A 96 17.84 -17.70 1.91
C GLU A 96 19.03 -16.78 2.21
N ASP A 97 19.92 -16.63 1.24
CA ASP A 97 21.11 -15.78 1.38
C ASP A 97 20.80 -14.28 1.39
N MET A 98 19.58 -13.89 1.02
CA MET A 98 19.16 -12.50 0.99
C MET A 98 18.22 -12.13 2.14
N ARG A 99 17.81 -13.07 2.95
CA ARG A 99 16.91 -12.81 4.07
C ARG A 99 17.58 -11.90 5.08
N GLY A 100 16.77 -11.03 5.67
CA GLY A 100 17.23 -10.03 6.63
C GLY A 100 17.86 -8.80 6.01
N ARG A 101 17.88 -8.70 4.69
CA ARG A 101 18.48 -7.56 3.98
C ARG A 101 17.48 -6.46 3.63
N LEU A 102 16.19 -6.71 3.82
CA LEU A 102 15.19 -5.68 3.54
C LEU A 102 15.35 -4.50 4.47
N ARG A 103 15.21 -3.31 3.92
CA ARG A 103 15.27 -2.07 4.69
C ARG A 103 14.12 -1.16 4.29
N LEU A 104 13.61 -0.43 5.26
CA LEU A 104 12.65 0.63 5.00
C LEU A 104 13.39 1.85 4.51
N LYS A 105 12.97 2.37 3.36
CA LYS A 105 13.52 3.60 2.87
C LYS A 105 13.03 4.75 3.73
N ARG A 106 13.93 5.67 4.07
CA ARG A 106 13.55 6.86 4.82
C ARG A 106 12.47 7.62 4.06
N GLY A 107 11.41 7.96 4.75
CA GLY A 107 10.28 8.65 4.14
C GLY A 107 9.30 7.74 3.41
N ALA A 108 9.48 6.42 3.46
CA ALA A 108 8.52 5.48 2.89
C ALA A 108 7.23 5.41 3.70
N ILE A 109 7.29 5.79 4.97
CA ILE A 109 6.12 5.79 5.84
C ILE A 109 5.51 7.18 5.80
N ARG A 110 4.24 7.26 5.44
CA ARG A 110 3.51 8.52 5.31
C ARG A 110 2.17 8.42 6.00
N GLU A 111 1.76 9.52 6.59
CA GLU A 111 0.39 9.66 7.04
C GLU A 111 -0.50 9.93 5.83
N ALA A 112 -1.66 9.34 5.87
CA ALA A 112 -2.65 9.54 4.81
C ALA A 112 -3.24 10.95 4.86
#